data_8138b7377aed2d0d16f0487b52095890
#
_entry.id   8138b7377aed2d0d16f0487b52095890
#
_cell.length_a   1.000
_cell.length_b   1.000
_cell.length_c   1.000
_cell.angle_alpha   90.00
_cell.angle_beta   90.00
_cell.angle_gamma   90.00
#
_symmetry.space_group_name_H-M   'P 1'
#
loop_
_entity.id
_entity.type
_entity.pdbx_description
1 polymer ?
#
loop_
_entity_poly.entity_id
_entity_poly.type
_entity_poly.pdbx_seq_one_letter_code
_entity_poly.pdbx_strand_id
1 'polypeptide(L)'
;MDAYYYECLKDGQYFEQYIYNVLEQLGICIVEPFLTKEEQVLGENSAGVEVKHDRLMKRYGNIYLELEERVTSPNWIPSGIFRNDNTIIYVIGDYDNFFLFQKGVLQWLVNDIITNEYFPIKEVKQNSNIAFSTSRGIPVPVDILRYRCMEEVRIELSQERLDAFNARTVAPVLQKEDIIQVIQYPFMGNITPEEVQKIQEQRSMRSMVR
;
A
#
# COMPACT_ATOMS: atom_id res chain seq x y z
N MET A 1 14.86 -9.10 -19.70
CA MET A 1 13.99 -8.53 -18.61
C MET A 1 12.60 -9.13 -18.80
N ASP A 2 11.96 -9.59 -17.71
CA ASP A 2 10.73 -10.40 -17.77
C ASP A 2 9.51 -9.51 -18.14
N ALA A 3 8.63 -9.98 -19.02
CA ALA A 3 7.40 -9.28 -19.41
C ALA A 3 6.52 -8.97 -18.19
N TYR A 4 6.49 -9.86 -17.21
CA TYR A 4 5.78 -9.65 -15.94
C TYR A 4 6.31 -8.43 -15.17
N TYR A 5 7.63 -8.24 -15.09
CA TYR A 5 8.23 -7.07 -14.45
C TYR A 5 7.78 -5.76 -15.10
N TYR A 6 7.76 -5.70 -16.43
CA TYR A 6 7.30 -4.51 -17.15
C TYR A 6 5.82 -4.21 -16.90
N GLU A 7 4.98 -5.25 -16.83
CA GLU A 7 3.56 -5.05 -16.53
C GLU A 7 3.35 -4.53 -15.10
N CYS A 8 4.08 -5.05 -14.11
CA CYS A 8 4.02 -4.54 -12.74
C CYS A 8 4.51 -3.08 -12.65
N LEU A 9 5.59 -2.75 -13.37
CA LEU A 9 6.13 -1.39 -13.41
C LEU A 9 5.12 -0.41 -14.03
N LYS A 10 4.53 -0.75 -15.18
CA LYS A 10 3.50 0.08 -15.81
C LYS A 10 2.28 0.26 -14.93
N ASP A 11 1.88 -0.78 -14.24
CA ASP A 11 0.77 -0.70 -13.31
C ASP A 11 1.06 0.23 -12.13
N GLY A 12 2.24 0.11 -11.54
CA GLY A 12 2.69 1.00 -10.49
C GLY A 12 2.71 2.45 -10.94
N GLN A 13 3.34 2.75 -12.09
CA GLN A 13 3.40 4.09 -12.65
C GLN A 13 2.02 4.68 -12.96
N TYR A 14 1.10 3.87 -13.48
CA TYR A 14 -0.26 4.31 -13.77
C TYR A 14 -1.04 4.64 -12.48
N PHE A 15 -0.93 3.80 -11.45
CA PHE A 15 -1.53 4.06 -10.15
C PHE A 15 -0.90 5.26 -9.45
N GLU A 16 0.41 5.40 -9.51
CA GLU A 16 1.14 6.55 -9.00
C GLU A 16 0.63 7.86 -9.63
N GLN A 17 0.50 7.90 -10.96
CA GLN A 17 -0.05 9.07 -11.66
C GLN A 17 -1.48 9.38 -11.21
N TYR A 18 -2.30 8.36 -10.97
CA TYR A 18 -3.65 8.53 -10.42
C TYR A 18 -3.62 9.19 -9.05
N ILE A 19 -2.79 8.66 -8.13
CA ILE A 19 -2.65 9.22 -6.78
C ILE A 19 -2.19 10.69 -6.82
N TYR A 20 -1.23 11.03 -7.67
CA TYR A 20 -0.77 12.41 -7.80
C TYR A 20 -1.90 13.35 -8.22
N ASN A 21 -2.70 12.97 -9.22
CA ASN A 21 -3.83 13.77 -9.65
C ASN A 21 -4.88 13.95 -8.53
N VAL A 22 -5.12 12.91 -7.72
CA VAL A 22 -6.04 13.01 -6.58
C VAL A 22 -5.50 13.92 -5.49
N LEU A 23 -4.25 13.76 -5.10
CA LEU A 23 -3.61 14.55 -4.05
C LEU A 23 -3.50 16.03 -4.46
N GLU A 24 -3.19 16.31 -5.72
CA GLU A 24 -3.17 17.67 -6.25
C GLU A 24 -4.58 18.33 -6.17
N GLN A 25 -5.63 17.61 -6.57
CA GLN A 25 -7.01 18.09 -6.46
C GLN A 25 -7.43 18.38 -5.02
N LEU A 26 -6.93 17.58 -4.07
CA LEU A 26 -7.17 17.77 -2.64
C LEU A 26 -6.31 18.87 -2.01
N GLY A 27 -5.28 19.34 -2.69
CA GLY A 27 -4.30 20.28 -2.14
C GLY A 27 -3.48 19.71 -0.98
N ILE A 28 -3.40 18.37 -0.87
CA ILE A 28 -2.71 17.68 0.24
C ILE A 28 -1.20 17.73 0.07
N CYS A 29 -0.70 17.47 -1.13
CA CYS A 29 0.69 17.70 -1.48
C CYS A 29 0.85 17.85 -3.01
N ILE A 30 1.88 18.60 -3.42
CA ILE A 30 2.34 18.62 -4.80
C ILE A 30 3.33 17.47 -4.92
N VAL A 31 2.96 16.45 -5.68
CA VAL A 31 3.79 15.27 -5.89
C VAL A 31 4.25 15.26 -7.33
N GLU A 32 5.55 15.32 -7.53
CA GLU A 32 6.15 15.18 -8.87
C GLU A 32 6.37 13.69 -9.16
N PRO A 33 6.01 13.21 -10.36
CA PRO A 33 6.28 11.84 -10.76
C PRO A 33 7.79 11.59 -10.83
N PHE A 34 8.22 10.34 -10.74
CA PHE A 34 9.62 9.96 -10.99
C PHE A 34 10.05 10.40 -12.38
N LEU A 35 11.01 11.29 -12.44
CA LEU A 35 11.55 11.85 -13.69
C LEU A 35 12.80 11.10 -14.16
N THR A 36 13.48 10.40 -13.26
CA THR A 36 14.74 9.73 -13.55
C THR A 36 14.72 8.25 -13.15
N LYS A 37 15.61 7.46 -13.77
CA LYS A 37 15.79 6.06 -13.40
C LYS A 37 16.39 5.90 -12.01
N GLU A 38 17.19 6.84 -11.59
CA GLU A 38 17.80 6.91 -10.26
C GLU A 38 16.71 7.07 -9.19
N GLU A 39 15.74 7.95 -9.39
CA GLU A 39 14.58 8.12 -8.49
C GLU A 39 13.74 6.83 -8.41
N GLN A 40 13.52 6.15 -9.54
CA GLN A 40 12.81 4.86 -9.55
C GLN A 40 13.57 3.77 -8.78
N VAL A 41 14.91 3.77 -8.83
CA VAL A 41 15.73 2.81 -8.08
C VAL A 41 15.74 3.11 -6.60
N LEU A 42 15.68 4.40 -6.22
CA LEU A 42 15.56 4.83 -4.82
C LEU A 42 14.17 4.60 -4.26
N GLY A 43 13.16 4.41 -5.14
CA GLY A 43 11.79 4.10 -4.75
C GLY A 43 10.99 5.30 -4.24
N GLU A 44 11.47 6.52 -4.47
CA GLU A 44 10.86 7.74 -3.98
C GLU A 44 10.93 8.87 -5.00
N ASN A 45 10.03 9.83 -4.91
CA ASN A 45 10.11 11.08 -5.66
C ASN A 45 10.83 12.17 -4.83
N SER A 46 11.06 13.32 -5.46
CA SER A 46 11.72 14.48 -4.81
C SER A 46 11.00 14.99 -3.56
N ALA A 47 9.70 14.71 -3.43
CA ALA A 47 8.89 15.07 -2.26
C ALA A 47 8.93 14.02 -1.12
N GLY A 48 9.63 12.91 -1.30
CA GLY A 48 9.70 11.82 -0.30
C GLY A 48 8.39 11.05 -0.14
N VAL A 49 7.63 10.88 -1.23
CA VAL A 49 6.37 10.14 -1.25
C VAL A 49 6.54 8.84 -2.02
N GLU A 50 6.28 7.72 -1.37
CA GLU A 50 6.25 6.39 -1.96
C GLU A 50 4.80 5.95 -2.15
N VAL A 51 4.43 5.55 -3.36
CA VAL A 51 3.08 5.08 -3.70
C VAL A 51 3.10 3.57 -3.92
N LYS A 52 2.20 2.84 -3.26
CA LYS A 52 2.05 1.39 -3.37
C LYS A 52 0.62 1.01 -3.75
N HIS A 53 0.48 0.37 -4.91
CA HIS A 53 -0.80 -0.19 -5.37
C HIS A 53 -1.02 -1.57 -4.74
N ASP A 54 -1.93 -1.67 -3.76
CA ASP A 54 -2.34 -2.95 -3.16
C ASP A 54 -3.67 -3.43 -3.74
N ARG A 55 -3.63 -4.07 -4.89
CA ARG A 55 -4.79 -4.65 -5.61
C ARG A 55 -5.55 -5.70 -4.80
N LEU A 56 -4.94 -6.25 -3.77
CA LEU A 56 -5.52 -7.31 -2.98
C LEU A 56 -6.18 -6.80 -1.69
N MET A 57 -5.96 -5.52 -1.37
CA MET A 57 -6.52 -4.88 -0.17
C MET A 57 -8.02 -5.09 -0.05
N LYS A 58 -8.79 -4.77 -1.08
CA LYS A 58 -10.25 -4.90 -1.11
C LYS A 58 -10.72 -6.36 -0.95
N ARG A 59 -10.00 -7.29 -1.57
CA ARG A 59 -10.33 -8.73 -1.54
C ARG A 59 -10.09 -9.36 -0.17
N TYR A 60 -8.99 -9.02 0.48
CA TYR A 60 -8.55 -9.67 1.71
C TYR A 60 -8.76 -8.83 2.98
N GLY A 61 -9.07 -7.54 2.84
CA GLY A 61 -9.19 -6.60 3.96
C GLY A 61 -7.86 -6.37 4.70
N ASN A 62 -6.74 -6.54 4.00
CA ASN A 62 -5.39 -6.33 4.52
C ASN A 62 -4.58 -5.44 3.58
N ILE A 63 -3.62 -4.74 4.13
CA ILE A 63 -2.51 -4.13 3.40
C ILE A 63 -1.25 -4.95 3.68
N TYR A 64 -0.51 -5.31 2.63
CA TYR A 64 0.76 -6.00 2.76
C TYR A 64 1.89 -4.99 2.95
N LEU A 65 2.46 -4.96 4.15
CA LEU A 65 3.61 -4.12 4.47
C LEU A 65 4.90 -4.93 4.23
N GLU A 66 5.61 -4.61 3.16
CA GLU A 66 6.89 -5.23 2.83
C GLU A 66 7.96 -4.75 3.81
N LEU A 67 8.76 -5.70 4.32
CA LEU A 67 9.84 -5.47 5.28
C LEU A 67 11.20 -5.69 4.65
N GLU A 68 11.31 -6.73 3.85
CA GLU A 68 12.57 -7.20 3.27
C GLU A 68 12.33 -7.82 1.89
N GLU A 69 13.35 -7.73 1.05
CA GLU A 69 13.38 -8.37 -0.26
C GLU A 69 14.66 -9.18 -0.47
N ARG A 70 14.63 -10.09 -1.45
CA ARG A 70 15.82 -10.75 -1.97
C ARG A 70 15.65 -10.95 -3.48
N VAL A 71 16.64 -10.55 -4.26
CA VAL A 71 16.59 -10.61 -5.73
C VAL A 71 17.53 -11.68 -6.27
N THR A 72 18.80 -11.61 -5.91
CA THR A 72 19.86 -12.50 -6.43
C THR A 72 20.63 -13.25 -5.35
N SER A 73 20.52 -12.80 -4.10
CA SER A 73 21.16 -13.37 -2.93
C SER A 73 20.16 -14.18 -2.11
N PRO A 74 20.57 -15.25 -1.41
CA PRO A 74 19.73 -15.92 -0.43
C PRO A 74 19.44 -15.04 0.80
N ASN A 75 20.19 -13.97 1.00
CA ASN A 75 20.04 -13.08 2.14
C ASN A 75 18.93 -12.08 1.92
N TRP A 76 18.14 -11.86 2.96
CA TRP A 76 17.14 -10.81 3.01
C TRP A 76 17.83 -9.47 3.27
N ILE A 77 17.38 -8.44 2.56
CA ILE A 77 17.79 -7.06 2.73
C ILE A 77 16.58 -6.19 3.07
N PRO A 78 16.70 -5.18 3.93
CA PRO A 78 15.62 -4.26 4.23
C PRO A 78 15.02 -3.65 2.96
N SER A 79 13.69 -3.69 2.83
CA SER A 79 12.94 -3.16 1.71
C SER A 79 11.62 -2.54 2.20
N GLY A 80 10.82 -2.00 1.29
CA GLY A 80 9.56 -1.37 1.63
C GLY A 80 9.73 -0.33 2.73
N ILE A 81 8.97 -0.46 3.80
CA ILE A 81 8.98 0.53 4.89
C ILE A 81 10.31 0.62 5.65
N PHE A 82 11.17 -0.40 5.57
CA PHE A 82 12.49 -0.39 6.21
C PHE A 82 13.64 -0.08 5.24
N ARG A 83 13.33 0.23 3.97
CA ARG A 83 14.37 0.69 3.03
C ARG A 83 14.99 1.98 3.56
N ASN A 84 16.31 2.06 3.49
CA ASN A 84 17.05 3.28 3.83
C ASN A 84 17.04 4.24 2.64
N ASP A 85 16.00 5.07 2.57
CA ASP A 85 15.75 6.06 1.54
C ASP A 85 15.18 7.35 2.18
N ASN A 86 14.86 8.36 1.38
CA ASN A 86 14.32 9.64 1.87
C ASN A 86 12.79 9.65 1.99
N THR A 87 12.12 8.51 1.81
CA THR A 87 10.66 8.43 1.92
C THR A 87 10.18 8.90 3.29
N ILE A 88 9.26 9.86 3.30
CA ILE A 88 8.65 10.42 4.50
C ILE A 88 7.20 9.92 4.60
N ILE A 89 6.50 9.87 3.46
CA ILE A 89 5.09 9.52 3.36
C ILE A 89 4.92 8.28 2.48
N TYR A 90 4.14 7.32 2.96
CA TYR A 90 3.62 6.21 2.19
C TYR A 90 2.17 6.43 1.84
N VAL A 91 1.82 6.26 0.57
CA VAL A 91 0.44 6.17 0.09
C VAL A 91 0.20 4.74 -0.35
N ILE A 92 -0.70 4.04 0.33
CA ILE A 92 -0.95 2.62 0.07
C ILE A 92 -2.45 2.37 -0.09
N GLY A 93 -2.84 1.69 -1.15
CA GLY A 93 -4.24 1.34 -1.37
C GLY A 93 -4.58 0.94 -2.79
N ASP A 94 -5.82 1.20 -3.18
CA ASP A 94 -6.40 0.92 -4.49
C ASP A 94 -7.11 2.18 -5.02
N TYR A 95 -7.66 2.15 -6.23
CA TYR A 95 -8.26 3.31 -6.90
C TYR A 95 -9.45 3.93 -6.14
N ASP A 96 -10.21 3.15 -5.40
CA ASP A 96 -11.38 3.62 -4.65
C ASP A 96 -11.12 3.87 -3.15
N ASN A 97 -9.97 3.42 -2.64
CA ASN A 97 -9.60 3.65 -1.23
C ASN A 97 -8.10 3.54 -1.03
N PHE A 98 -7.49 4.57 -0.47
CA PHE A 98 -6.08 4.55 -0.09
C PHE A 98 -5.82 5.34 1.18
N PHE A 99 -4.67 5.08 1.78
CA PHE A 99 -4.26 5.63 3.08
C PHE A 99 -2.92 6.34 2.95
N LEU A 100 -2.80 7.47 3.66
CA LEU A 100 -1.56 8.22 3.79
C LEU A 100 -0.96 7.93 5.18
N PHE A 101 0.31 7.52 5.22
CA PHE A 101 1.03 7.23 6.45
C PHE A 101 2.36 7.99 6.51
N GLN A 102 2.76 8.42 7.69
CA GLN A 102 4.17 8.73 7.93
C GLN A 102 4.97 7.42 7.99
N LYS A 103 6.10 7.34 7.30
CA LYS A 103 6.98 6.15 7.28
C LYS A 103 7.37 5.73 8.68
N GLY A 104 7.75 6.69 9.56
CA GLY A 104 8.11 6.40 10.94
C GLY A 104 6.97 5.77 11.76
N VAL A 105 5.72 6.15 11.51
CA VAL A 105 4.54 5.54 12.15
C VAL A 105 4.35 4.10 11.68
N LEU A 106 4.52 3.83 10.38
CA LEU A 106 4.46 2.44 9.86
C LEU A 106 5.58 1.57 10.43
N GLN A 107 6.80 2.08 10.50
CA GLN A 107 7.94 1.37 11.07
C GLN A 107 7.70 1.04 12.55
N TRP A 108 7.23 2.01 13.32
CA TRP A 108 6.89 1.82 14.74
C TRP A 108 5.77 0.79 14.91
N LEU A 109 4.68 0.89 14.14
CA LEU A 109 3.55 -0.04 14.15
C LEU A 109 4.00 -1.48 13.83
N VAL A 110 4.85 -1.66 12.83
CA VAL A 110 5.34 -2.99 12.45
C VAL A 110 6.26 -3.57 13.53
N ASN A 111 7.09 -2.75 14.16
CA ASN A 111 7.91 -3.20 15.28
C ASN A 111 7.04 -3.64 16.48
N ASP A 112 5.95 -2.95 16.76
CA ASP A 112 4.96 -3.35 17.77
C ASP A 112 4.30 -4.70 17.41
N ILE A 113 3.88 -4.87 16.15
CA ILE A 113 3.33 -6.14 15.64
C ILE A 113 4.31 -7.30 15.79
N ILE A 114 5.58 -7.10 15.42
CA ILE A 114 6.61 -8.13 15.49
C ILE A 114 6.93 -8.49 16.94
N THR A 115 7.09 -7.48 17.79
CA THR A 115 7.44 -7.67 19.21
C THR A 115 6.36 -8.45 19.96
N ASN A 116 5.10 -8.20 19.65
CA ASN A 116 3.97 -8.86 20.30
C ASN A 116 3.41 -10.06 19.51
N GLU A 117 4.01 -10.41 18.39
CA GLU A 117 3.62 -11.54 17.53
C GLU A 117 2.13 -11.50 17.08
N TYR A 118 1.56 -10.30 16.91
CA TYR A 118 0.14 -10.12 16.58
C TYR A 118 -0.25 -10.71 15.23
N PHE A 119 0.63 -10.56 14.23
CA PHE A 119 0.42 -11.09 12.88
C PHE A 119 1.69 -11.76 12.36
N PRO A 120 1.56 -12.91 11.65
CA PRO A 120 2.72 -13.62 11.15
C PRO A 120 3.37 -12.90 9.97
N ILE A 121 4.69 -12.91 9.93
CA ILE A 121 5.46 -12.56 8.74
C ILE A 121 5.18 -13.61 7.65
N LYS A 122 4.91 -13.16 6.43
CA LYS A 122 4.67 -13.98 5.25
C LYS A 122 5.76 -13.77 4.23
N GLU A 123 6.21 -14.87 3.63
CA GLU A 123 7.07 -14.84 2.46
C GLU A 123 6.21 -14.95 1.20
N VAL A 124 6.43 -14.05 0.26
CA VAL A 124 5.67 -13.96 -0.98
C VAL A 124 6.62 -14.15 -2.16
N LYS A 125 6.15 -14.93 -3.13
CA LYS A 125 6.80 -15.12 -4.41
C LYS A 125 6.20 -14.13 -5.41
N GLN A 126 6.91 -13.04 -5.65
CA GLN A 126 6.42 -11.98 -6.56
C GLN A 126 6.42 -12.39 -8.03
N ASN A 127 7.27 -13.36 -8.40
CA ASN A 127 7.35 -13.87 -9.78
C ASN A 127 7.28 -15.40 -9.78
N SER A 128 6.35 -15.97 -10.54
CA SER A 128 6.17 -17.43 -10.67
C SER A 128 7.39 -18.15 -11.26
N ASN A 129 8.21 -17.45 -12.04
CA ASN A 129 9.41 -18.00 -12.69
C ASN A 129 10.62 -18.11 -11.76
N ILE A 130 10.55 -17.48 -10.55
CA ILE A 130 11.60 -17.57 -9.56
C ILE A 130 11.31 -18.73 -8.60
N ALA A 131 12.32 -19.53 -8.28
CA ALA A 131 12.15 -20.74 -7.47
C ALA A 131 11.87 -20.45 -5.97
N PHE A 132 12.22 -19.25 -5.47
CA PHE A 132 12.13 -18.87 -4.06
C PHE A 132 11.27 -17.60 -3.85
N SER A 133 10.88 -17.36 -2.61
CA SER A 133 10.18 -16.13 -2.22
C SER A 133 11.10 -14.92 -2.35
N THR A 134 10.58 -13.82 -2.90
CA THR A 134 11.36 -12.60 -3.19
C THR A 134 11.01 -11.43 -2.30
N SER A 135 9.89 -11.49 -1.61
CA SER A 135 9.43 -10.47 -0.65
C SER A 135 9.01 -11.12 0.66
N ARG A 136 9.24 -10.43 1.75
CA ARG A 136 8.85 -10.82 3.10
C ARG A 136 8.17 -9.64 3.79
N GLY A 137 6.98 -9.85 4.35
CA GLY A 137 6.18 -8.78 4.93
C GLY A 137 5.03 -9.26 5.79
N ILE A 138 4.24 -8.34 6.29
CA ILE A 138 3.12 -8.61 7.17
C ILE A 138 1.82 -8.11 6.53
N PRO A 139 0.81 -8.98 6.35
CA PRO A 139 -0.53 -8.56 5.96
C PRO A 139 -1.27 -8.00 7.18
N VAL A 140 -1.29 -6.68 7.32
CA VAL A 140 -1.95 -5.98 8.43
C VAL A 140 -3.39 -5.66 8.06
N PRO A 141 -4.39 -5.95 8.93
CA PRO A 141 -5.76 -5.58 8.72
C PRO A 141 -5.96 -4.08 8.48
N VAL A 142 -6.75 -3.73 7.46
CA VAL A 142 -7.10 -2.33 7.15
C VAL A 142 -7.68 -1.62 8.37
N ASP A 143 -8.52 -2.31 9.16
CA ASP A 143 -9.15 -1.72 10.34
C ASP A 143 -8.14 -1.31 11.42
N ILE A 144 -6.99 -1.97 11.51
CA ILE A 144 -5.89 -1.55 12.40
C ILE A 144 -5.16 -0.33 11.82
N LEU A 145 -4.88 -0.36 10.52
CA LEU A 145 -4.13 0.71 9.85
C LEU A 145 -4.91 2.01 9.80
N ARG A 146 -6.23 1.95 9.66
CA ARG A 146 -7.14 3.11 9.57
C ARG A 146 -6.96 4.10 10.73
N TYR A 147 -6.83 3.61 11.94
CA TYR A 147 -6.65 4.47 13.13
C TYR A 147 -5.21 4.94 13.37
N ARG A 148 -4.32 4.63 12.44
CA ARG A 148 -2.89 4.96 12.51
C ARG A 148 -2.38 5.65 11.24
N CYS A 149 -3.26 5.83 10.25
CA CYS A 149 -2.97 6.66 9.10
C CYS A 149 -3.11 8.16 9.45
N MET A 150 -2.53 9.00 8.62
CA MET A 150 -2.78 10.45 8.65
C MET A 150 -4.17 10.73 8.10
N GLU A 151 -4.47 10.14 6.96
CA GLU A 151 -5.72 10.32 6.22
C GLU A 151 -6.09 9.03 5.48
N GLU A 152 -7.38 8.75 5.40
CA GLU A 152 -7.98 7.79 4.47
C GLU A 152 -8.72 8.58 3.39
N VAL A 153 -8.40 8.31 2.15
CA VAL A 153 -9.11 8.89 0.99
C VAL A 153 -9.99 7.81 0.39
N ARG A 154 -11.28 8.11 0.30
CA ARG A 154 -12.29 7.26 -0.36
C ARG A 154 -12.83 7.98 -1.58
N ILE A 155 -12.98 7.24 -2.67
CA ILE A 155 -13.45 7.77 -3.94
C ILE A 155 -14.59 6.89 -4.41
N GLU A 156 -15.74 7.51 -4.69
CA GLU A 156 -16.88 6.81 -5.25
C GLU A 156 -16.75 6.80 -6.78
N LEU A 157 -16.25 5.67 -7.30
CA LEU A 157 -16.12 5.41 -8.73
C LEU A 157 -17.23 4.46 -9.21
N SER A 158 -17.73 4.70 -10.42
CA SER A 158 -18.57 3.71 -11.08
C SER A 158 -17.77 2.44 -11.37
N GLN A 159 -18.44 1.28 -11.45
CA GLN A 159 -17.78 0.02 -11.78
C GLN A 159 -17.06 0.09 -13.14
N GLU A 160 -17.66 0.78 -14.11
CA GLU A 160 -17.04 1.00 -15.42
C GLU A 160 -15.70 1.76 -15.32
N ARG A 161 -15.64 2.79 -14.46
CA ARG A 161 -14.40 3.55 -14.22
C ARG A 161 -13.34 2.70 -13.53
N LEU A 162 -13.73 1.91 -12.52
CA LEU A 162 -12.82 0.98 -11.85
C LEU A 162 -12.25 -0.05 -12.83
N ASP A 163 -13.09 -0.62 -13.67
CA ASP A 163 -12.67 -1.59 -14.69
C ASP A 163 -11.73 -0.94 -15.71
N ALA A 164 -12.02 0.30 -16.15
CA ALA A 164 -11.16 1.04 -17.06
C ALA A 164 -9.79 1.39 -16.46
N PHE A 165 -9.73 1.75 -15.18
CA PHE A 165 -8.46 1.97 -14.46
C PHE A 165 -7.67 0.68 -14.31
N ASN A 166 -8.32 -0.40 -13.88
CA ASN A 166 -7.67 -1.71 -13.77
C ASN A 166 -7.13 -2.22 -15.12
N ALA A 167 -7.84 -1.93 -16.21
CA ALA A 167 -7.42 -2.24 -17.58
C ALA A 167 -6.44 -1.21 -18.16
N ARG A 168 -6.24 -0.05 -17.52
CA ARG A 168 -5.42 1.08 -17.99
C ARG A 168 -5.84 1.58 -19.39
N THR A 169 -7.15 1.59 -19.65
CA THR A 169 -7.73 1.98 -20.95
C THR A 169 -8.10 3.46 -21.05
N VAL A 170 -8.05 4.20 -19.95
CA VAL A 170 -8.34 5.63 -19.86
C VAL A 170 -7.20 6.36 -19.16
N ALA A 171 -7.17 7.69 -19.23
CA ALA A 171 -6.23 8.47 -18.43
C ALA A 171 -6.55 8.32 -16.93
N PRO A 172 -5.53 8.22 -16.03
CA PRO A 172 -5.75 8.03 -14.59
C PRO A 172 -6.12 9.36 -13.90
N VAL A 173 -7.23 9.96 -14.32
CA VAL A 173 -7.73 11.25 -13.85
C VAL A 173 -9.17 11.11 -13.40
N LEU A 174 -9.52 11.72 -12.27
CA LEU A 174 -10.90 11.76 -11.78
C LEU A 174 -11.79 12.64 -12.67
N GLN A 175 -13.06 12.29 -12.76
CA GLN A 175 -14.10 13.07 -13.39
C GLN A 175 -14.83 13.92 -12.33
N LYS A 176 -15.61 14.89 -12.77
CA LYS A 176 -16.40 15.75 -11.85
C LYS A 176 -17.44 14.98 -11.04
N GLU A 177 -17.88 13.84 -11.57
CA GLU A 177 -18.87 12.96 -10.97
C GLU A 177 -18.29 12.06 -9.88
N ASP A 178 -16.97 11.87 -9.88
CA ASP A 178 -16.29 11.06 -8.87
C ASP A 178 -16.28 11.83 -7.55
N ILE A 179 -16.77 11.21 -6.48
CA ILE A 179 -16.87 11.84 -5.16
C ILE A 179 -15.64 11.48 -4.33
N ILE A 180 -14.97 12.50 -3.83
CA ILE A 180 -13.81 12.33 -2.96
C ILE A 180 -14.22 12.64 -1.51
N GLN A 181 -13.89 11.70 -0.62
CA GLN A 181 -14.03 11.87 0.82
C GLN A 181 -12.66 11.71 1.47
N VAL A 182 -12.28 12.71 2.28
CA VAL A 182 -11.07 12.65 3.11
C VAL A 182 -11.49 12.46 4.55
N ILE A 183 -11.02 11.39 5.18
CA ILE A 183 -11.37 11.02 6.54
C ILE A 183 -10.11 11.06 7.39
N GLN A 184 -10.13 11.87 8.44
CA GLN A 184 -9.10 11.90 9.46
C GLN A 184 -9.55 11.10 10.67
N TYR A 185 -8.68 10.25 11.17
CA TYR A 185 -8.94 9.46 12.36
C TYR A 185 -8.12 9.96 13.55
N PRO A 186 -8.66 9.90 14.76
CA PRO A 186 -7.83 10.14 15.94
C PRO A 186 -6.75 9.06 16.02
N PHE A 187 -5.50 9.49 16.22
CA PHE A 187 -4.40 8.54 16.38
C PHE A 187 -4.58 7.71 17.65
N MET A 188 -4.66 6.40 17.54
CA MET A 188 -4.97 5.49 18.65
C MET A 188 -3.75 4.83 19.31
N GLY A 189 -2.53 5.22 18.94
CA GLY A 189 -1.32 4.66 19.55
C GLY A 189 -1.04 3.20 19.18
N ASN A 190 -0.54 2.41 20.15
CA ASN A 190 -0.19 0.99 19.95
C ASN A 190 -1.42 0.13 19.63
N ILE A 191 -1.17 -1.02 19.01
CA ILE A 191 -2.19 -2.07 18.85
C ILE A 191 -2.44 -2.70 20.22
N THR A 192 -3.71 -2.88 20.55
CA THR A 192 -4.08 -3.57 21.79
C THR A 192 -4.44 -5.03 21.52
N PRO A 193 -4.24 -5.94 22.50
CA PRO A 193 -4.66 -7.34 22.39
C PRO A 193 -6.16 -7.47 22.07
N GLU A 194 -6.99 -6.58 22.62
CA GLU A 194 -8.43 -6.55 22.39
C GLU A 194 -8.80 -6.23 20.94
N GLU A 195 -8.07 -5.30 20.29
CA GLU A 195 -8.24 -5.01 18.86
C GLU A 195 -7.90 -6.23 18.01
N VAL A 196 -6.80 -6.91 18.32
CA VAL A 196 -6.38 -8.14 17.62
C VAL A 196 -7.42 -9.24 17.76
N GLN A 197 -7.88 -9.49 18.98
CA GLN A 197 -8.91 -10.49 19.26
C GLN A 197 -10.20 -10.20 18.48
N LYS A 198 -10.70 -8.97 18.54
CA LYS A 198 -11.91 -8.56 17.82
C LYS A 198 -11.81 -8.80 16.32
N ILE A 199 -10.67 -8.52 15.72
CA ILE A 199 -10.45 -8.74 14.30
C ILE A 199 -10.39 -10.22 13.95
N GLN A 200 -9.75 -11.03 14.80
CA GLN A 200 -9.68 -12.47 14.62
C GLN A 200 -11.08 -13.11 14.71
N GLU A 201 -11.89 -12.69 15.66
CA GLU A 201 -13.28 -13.12 15.81
C GLU A 201 -14.14 -12.76 14.57
N GLN A 202 -14.04 -11.54 14.08
CA GLN A 202 -14.76 -11.09 12.88
C GLN A 202 -14.38 -11.90 11.63
N ARG A 203 -13.09 -12.24 11.48
CA ARG A 203 -12.59 -13.05 10.36
C ARG A 203 -13.08 -14.49 10.44
N SER A 204 -13.08 -15.08 11.64
CA SER A 204 -13.60 -16.42 11.87
C SER A 204 -15.09 -16.51 11.50
N MET A 205 -15.89 -15.53 11.91
CA MET A 205 -17.31 -15.46 11.53
C MET A 205 -17.53 -15.35 10.02
N ARG A 206 -16.74 -14.53 9.31
CA ARG A 206 -16.82 -14.39 7.84
C ARG A 206 -16.41 -15.67 7.10
N SER A 207 -15.52 -16.48 7.66
CA SER A 207 -15.11 -17.76 7.06
C SER A 207 -16.14 -18.87 7.22
N MET A 208 -17.03 -18.78 8.23
CA MET A 208 -18.11 -19.74 8.47
C MET A 208 -19.37 -19.50 7.61
N VAL A 209 -19.48 -18.34 6.99
CA VAL A 209 -20.63 -17.92 6.16
C VAL A 209 -20.38 -18.15 4.66
N ARG A 210 -19.21 -18.61 4.28
CA ARG A 210 -18.84 -19.03 2.92
C ARG A 210 -18.78 -20.54 2.80
#